data_0bbcd2ac3330fa1b3c920b3f3c4e1e5b
#
_entry.id   0bbcd2ac3330fa1b3c920b3f3c4e1e5b
#
_cell.length_a   1.000
_cell.length_b   1.000
_cell.length_c   1.000
_cell.angle_alpha   90.00
_cell.angle_beta   90.00
_cell.angle_gamma   90.00
#
_symmetry.space_group_name_H-M   'P 1'
#
loop_
_entity.id
_entity.type
_entity.pdbx_description
1 polymer ?
#
loop_
_entity_poly.entity_id
_entity_poly.type
_entity_poly.pdbx_seq_one_letter_code
_entity_poly.pdbx_strand_id
1 'polypeptide(L)'
;MRYYKLLLIGIISIALFACEGKQKTFSSDLLIGKWKRPSVSKKGETGYDCYRYDANGSGVTWDTAEDIKESEAQTFTWTLDKDRLTVVHKGEMGQVIPKIYTVKTLNSTTLSYEDDYGATFTFSKFTGKP
;
A
#
# COMPACT_ATOMS: atom_id res chain seq x y z
N MET A 1 -52.57 30.56 -5.69
CA MET A 1 -51.90 30.20 -6.94
C MET A 1 -50.43 30.64 -7.06
N ARG A 2 -49.80 31.00 -5.98
CA ARG A 2 -48.40 31.47 -6.00
C ARG A 2 -47.47 30.60 -5.16
N TYR A 3 -47.90 29.42 -4.80
CA TYR A 3 -47.18 28.59 -3.84
C TYR A 3 -46.36 27.44 -4.48
N TYR A 4 -46.37 27.38 -5.81
CA TYR A 4 -45.71 26.29 -6.53
C TYR A 4 -44.21 26.54 -6.84
N LYS A 5 -43.74 27.75 -6.55
CA LYS A 5 -42.33 28.09 -6.86
C LYS A 5 -41.33 27.80 -5.75
N LEU A 6 -41.80 27.39 -4.59
CA LEU A 6 -40.94 27.17 -3.42
C LEU A 6 -40.57 25.69 -3.19
N LEU A 7 -41.13 24.77 -3.97
CA LEU A 7 -40.91 23.33 -3.79
C LEU A 7 -39.81 22.75 -4.68
N LEU A 8 -39.23 23.55 -5.57
CA LEU A 8 -38.27 23.09 -6.56
C LEU A 8 -36.80 23.32 -6.14
N ILE A 9 -36.58 24.00 -5.02
CA ILE A 9 -35.20 24.35 -4.58
C ILE A 9 -34.62 23.30 -3.64
N GLY A 10 -35.43 22.40 -3.09
CA GLY A 10 -35.00 21.40 -2.12
C GLY A 10 -34.36 20.11 -2.69
N ILE A 11 -34.47 19.90 -4.00
CA ILE A 11 -34.07 18.59 -4.60
C ILE A 11 -32.67 18.58 -5.17
N ILE A 12 -32.05 19.75 -5.38
CA ILE A 12 -30.76 19.85 -6.05
C ILE A 12 -29.57 19.58 -5.12
N SER A 13 -29.75 19.69 -3.80
CA SER A 13 -28.63 19.52 -2.85
C SER A 13 -28.27 18.06 -2.52
N ILE A 14 -29.10 17.09 -2.89
CA ILE A 14 -28.86 15.68 -2.56
C ILE A 14 -27.97 14.97 -3.58
N ALA A 15 -27.87 15.49 -4.81
CA ALA A 15 -27.10 14.87 -5.87
C ALA A 15 -25.57 15.07 -5.77
N LEU A 16 -25.11 16.04 -4.96
CA LEU A 16 -23.70 16.38 -4.83
C LEU A 16 -22.95 15.47 -3.84
N PHE A 17 -23.65 14.78 -2.94
CA PHE A 17 -23.02 13.86 -1.99
C PHE A 17 -22.77 12.46 -2.54
N ALA A 18 -23.36 12.09 -3.66
CA ALA A 18 -23.22 10.77 -4.25
C ALA A 18 -21.92 10.53 -5.01
N CYS A 19 -21.12 11.60 -5.25
CA CYS A 19 -19.88 11.52 -6.03
C CYS A 19 -18.60 11.58 -5.20
N GLU A 20 -18.69 11.76 -3.86
CA GLU A 20 -17.51 11.82 -3.02
C GLU A 20 -17.03 10.43 -2.64
N GLY A 21 -15.87 10.05 -3.21
CA GLY A 21 -14.93 9.15 -2.59
C GLY A 21 -15.41 7.73 -2.37
N LYS A 22 -15.75 7.01 -3.42
CA LYS A 22 -15.75 5.56 -3.30
C LYS A 22 -14.33 5.10 -3.03
N GLN A 23 -14.05 4.72 -1.79
CA GLN A 23 -12.84 4.04 -1.41
C GLN A 23 -12.70 2.78 -2.27
N LYS A 24 -11.55 2.64 -2.94
CA LYS A 24 -11.25 1.44 -3.73
C LYS A 24 -11.10 0.24 -2.79
N THR A 25 -11.45 -0.93 -3.30
CA THR A 25 -11.25 -2.19 -2.60
C THR A 25 -10.35 -3.07 -3.44
N PHE A 26 -9.27 -3.55 -2.84
CA PHE A 26 -8.31 -4.44 -3.48
C PHE A 26 -8.34 -5.82 -2.82
N SER A 27 -8.16 -6.86 -3.61
CA SER A 27 -8.06 -8.23 -3.11
C SER A 27 -6.68 -8.46 -2.50
N SER A 28 -6.65 -8.95 -1.26
CA SER A 28 -5.42 -9.33 -0.59
C SER A 28 -4.66 -10.46 -1.31
N ASP A 29 -5.36 -11.29 -2.07
CA ASP A 29 -4.75 -12.36 -2.86
C ASP A 29 -3.77 -11.83 -3.89
N LEU A 30 -4.03 -10.64 -4.45
CA LEU A 30 -3.12 -10.00 -5.39
C LEU A 30 -1.85 -9.48 -4.73
N LEU A 31 -1.89 -9.19 -3.43
CA LEU A 31 -0.74 -8.69 -2.68
C LEU A 31 0.25 -9.81 -2.33
N ILE A 32 -0.22 -11.03 -2.17
CA ILE A 32 0.61 -12.18 -1.79
C ILE A 32 1.67 -12.43 -2.84
N GLY A 33 2.93 -12.57 -2.41
CA GLY A 33 4.08 -12.78 -3.27
C GLY A 33 5.19 -11.79 -3.01
N LYS A 34 6.13 -11.71 -3.95
CA LYS A 34 7.33 -10.88 -3.83
C LYS A 34 7.22 -9.64 -4.70
N TRP A 35 7.65 -8.53 -4.14
CA TRP A 35 7.62 -7.21 -4.76
C TRP A 35 8.96 -6.51 -4.59
N LYS A 36 9.40 -5.79 -5.60
CA LYS A 36 10.66 -5.05 -5.58
C LYS A 36 10.55 -3.69 -6.21
N ARG A 37 11.36 -2.76 -5.72
CA ARG A 37 11.59 -1.47 -6.35
C ARG A 37 13.08 -1.17 -6.35
N PRO A 38 13.60 -0.36 -7.30
CA PRO A 38 15.00 0.03 -7.29
C PRO A 38 15.40 0.73 -5.98
N SER A 39 16.58 0.42 -5.50
CA SER A 39 17.15 1.00 -4.31
C SER A 39 18.63 1.32 -4.53
N VAL A 40 19.14 2.29 -3.79
CA VAL A 40 20.55 2.68 -3.83
C VAL A 40 21.06 2.73 -2.39
N SER A 41 22.16 2.05 -2.12
CA SER A 41 22.78 2.06 -0.79
C SER A 41 23.44 3.41 -0.48
N LYS A 42 23.82 3.61 0.79
CA LYS A 42 24.59 4.78 1.21
C LYS A 42 25.94 4.90 0.49
N LYS A 43 26.49 3.78 0.02
CA LYS A 43 27.74 3.71 -0.74
C LYS A 43 27.54 3.91 -2.24
N GLY A 44 26.29 4.12 -2.71
CA GLY A 44 25.95 4.28 -4.11
C GLY A 44 25.80 2.97 -4.89
N GLU A 45 25.77 1.83 -4.21
CA GLU A 45 25.51 0.53 -4.84
C GLU A 45 24.03 0.39 -5.17
N THR A 46 23.72 -0.13 -6.36
CA THR A 46 22.35 -0.34 -6.81
C THR A 46 21.83 -1.73 -6.44
N GLY A 47 20.54 -1.82 -6.20
CA GLY A 47 19.87 -3.07 -5.90
C GLY A 47 18.38 -2.85 -5.83
N TYR A 48 17.72 -3.62 -4.97
CA TYR A 48 16.27 -3.59 -4.82
C TYR A 48 15.85 -3.62 -3.36
N ASP A 49 14.87 -2.80 -3.05
CA ASP A 49 14.11 -2.87 -1.81
C ASP A 49 12.97 -3.88 -2.03
N CYS A 50 12.98 -4.96 -1.27
CA CYS A 50 12.14 -6.13 -1.50
C CYS A 50 11.18 -6.37 -0.34
N TYR A 51 9.97 -6.80 -0.68
CA TYR A 51 8.93 -7.21 0.27
C TYR A 51 8.32 -8.53 -0.18
N ARG A 52 8.14 -9.44 0.75
CA ARG A 52 7.33 -10.64 0.52
C ARG A 52 6.15 -10.61 1.47
N TYR A 53 4.94 -10.71 0.91
CA TYR A 53 3.68 -10.79 1.66
C TYR A 53 3.19 -12.23 1.64
N ASP A 54 3.04 -12.82 2.81
CA ASP A 54 2.56 -14.19 2.98
C ASP A 54 1.06 -14.21 3.31
N ALA A 55 0.37 -15.29 2.92
CA ALA A 55 -1.09 -15.40 3.05
C ALA A 55 -1.60 -15.35 4.49
N ASN A 56 -0.74 -15.65 5.47
CA ASN A 56 -1.10 -15.66 6.89
C ASN A 56 -1.01 -14.28 7.57
N GLY A 57 -0.78 -13.20 6.80
CA GLY A 57 -0.64 -11.84 7.36
C GLY A 57 0.76 -11.53 7.87
N SER A 58 1.73 -12.39 7.64
CA SER A 58 3.14 -12.10 7.88
C SER A 58 3.87 -11.76 6.59
N GLY A 59 5.10 -11.29 6.72
CA GLY A 59 5.96 -11.01 5.59
C GLY A 59 7.39 -10.76 6.01
N VAL A 60 8.24 -10.56 5.02
CA VAL A 60 9.65 -10.21 5.22
C VAL A 60 10.07 -9.13 4.24
N THR A 61 11.05 -8.33 4.66
CA THR A 61 11.63 -7.27 3.84
C THR A 61 13.16 -7.31 3.91
N TRP A 62 13.80 -7.05 2.78
CA TRP A 62 15.26 -6.99 2.68
C TRP A 62 15.66 -6.02 1.56
N ASP A 63 16.90 -5.55 1.61
CA ASP A 63 17.43 -4.61 0.62
C ASP A 63 18.73 -5.18 0.04
N THR A 64 18.70 -5.54 -1.23
CA THR A 64 19.87 -6.11 -1.91
C THR A 64 20.95 -5.06 -2.20
N ALA A 65 20.58 -3.77 -2.24
CA ALA A 65 21.57 -2.69 -2.35
C ALA A 65 22.47 -2.61 -1.11
N GLU A 66 21.96 -3.03 0.06
CA GLU A 66 22.73 -3.14 1.31
C GLU A 66 23.31 -4.54 1.52
N ASP A 67 23.35 -5.38 0.48
CA ASP A 67 23.85 -6.75 0.49
C ASP A 67 23.13 -7.66 1.51
N ILE A 68 21.84 -7.41 1.72
CA ILE A 68 20.99 -8.23 2.58
C ILE A 68 20.22 -9.24 1.73
N LYS A 69 20.29 -10.51 2.09
CA LYS A 69 19.59 -11.60 1.40
C LYS A 69 18.21 -11.84 2.00
N GLU A 70 17.33 -12.49 1.22
CA GLU A 70 16.01 -12.90 1.70
C GLU A 70 16.08 -13.76 2.97
N SER A 71 17.11 -14.61 3.09
CA SER A 71 17.34 -15.42 4.30
C SER A 71 17.70 -14.61 5.55
N GLU A 72 18.11 -13.37 5.37
CA GLU A 72 18.49 -12.44 6.43
C GLU A 72 17.42 -11.34 6.65
N ALA A 73 16.27 -11.48 5.99
CA ALA A 73 15.22 -10.47 5.95
C ALA A 73 14.60 -10.22 7.32
N GLN A 74 14.15 -8.99 7.51
CA GLN A 74 13.39 -8.59 8.69
C GLN A 74 11.92 -8.96 8.52
N THR A 75 11.26 -9.35 9.59
CA THR A 75 9.85 -9.73 9.58
C THR A 75 8.95 -8.52 9.81
N PHE A 76 7.77 -8.58 9.23
CA PHE A 76 6.67 -7.65 9.50
C PHE A 76 5.34 -8.41 9.49
N THR A 77 4.29 -7.75 9.96
CA THR A 77 2.91 -8.19 9.77
C THR A 77 2.16 -7.16 8.93
N TRP A 78 1.11 -7.60 8.26
CA TRP A 78 0.34 -6.71 7.39
C TRP A 78 -1.14 -7.03 7.41
N THR A 79 -1.94 -6.02 7.15
CA THR A 79 -3.36 -6.13 6.88
C THR A 79 -3.71 -5.24 5.68
N LEU A 80 -4.66 -5.68 4.88
CA LEU A 80 -5.22 -4.89 3.79
C LEU A 80 -6.73 -4.81 4.00
N ASP A 81 -7.21 -3.63 4.33
CA ASP A 81 -8.64 -3.32 4.49
C ASP A 81 -9.03 -2.30 3.44
N LYS A 82 -9.81 -2.74 2.44
CA LYS A 82 -10.17 -1.93 1.26
C LYS A 82 -8.89 -1.47 0.54
N ASP A 83 -8.55 -0.18 0.58
CA ASP A 83 -7.31 0.36 0.01
C ASP A 83 -6.25 0.67 1.07
N ARG A 84 -6.53 0.40 2.35
CA ARG A 84 -5.60 0.69 3.45
C ARG A 84 -4.71 -0.51 3.71
N LEU A 85 -3.43 -0.34 3.43
CA LEU A 85 -2.39 -1.30 3.77
C LEU A 85 -1.69 -0.85 5.04
N THR A 86 -1.78 -1.66 6.09
CA THR A 86 -1.05 -1.42 7.33
C THR A 86 0.08 -2.44 7.44
N VAL A 87 1.30 -1.94 7.54
CA VAL A 87 2.51 -2.75 7.69
C VAL A 87 3.12 -2.45 9.04
N VAL A 88 3.32 -3.48 9.85
CA VAL A 88 3.81 -3.33 11.22
C VAL A 88 5.18 -3.98 11.33
N HIS A 89 6.20 -3.16 11.52
CA HIS A 89 7.56 -3.59 11.77
C HIS A 89 7.84 -3.65 13.27
N LYS A 90 8.67 -4.61 13.66
CA LYS A 90 9.17 -4.68 15.02
C LYS A 90 10.56 -4.05 15.06
N GLY A 91 10.74 -3.01 15.86
CA GLY A 91 12.02 -2.35 16.04
C GLY A 91 13.00 -3.20 16.85
N GLU A 92 14.28 -2.81 16.84
CA GLU A 92 15.37 -3.51 17.51
C GLU A 92 15.16 -3.68 19.02
N MET A 93 14.47 -2.72 19.65
CA MET A 93 14.16 -2.74 21.08
C MET A 93 12.76 -3.31 21.38
N GLY A 94 12.17 -4.00 20.41
CA GLY A 94 10.84 -4.61 20.57
C GLY A 94 9.67 -3.65 20.40
N GLN A 95 9.90 -2.37 20.09
CA GLN A 95 8.83 -1.43 19.80
C GLN A 95 8.10 -1.79 18.50
N VAL A 96 6.82 -1.53 18.49
CA VAL A 96 5.96 -1.75 17.30
C VAL A 96 5.88 -0.45 16.50
N ILE A 97 6.21 -0.51 15.21
CA ILE A 97 6.22 0.66 14.32
C ILE A 97 5.23 0.40 13.19
N PRO A 98 3.97 0.90 13.31
CA PRO A 98 2.99 0.77 12.23
C PRO A 98 3.25 1.81 11.15
N LYS A 99 3.10 1.39 9.90
CA LYS A 99 3.09 2.26 8.73
C LYS A 99 1.81 2.04 7.96
N ILE A 100 1.10 3.11 7.65
CA ILE A 100 -0.19 3.06 6.98
C ILE A 100 -0.04 3.67 5.60
N TYR A 101 -0.49 2.94 4.59
CA TYR A 101 -0.44 3.36 3.20
C TYR A 101 -1.82 3.26 2.56
N THR A 102 -2.06 4.09 1.56
CA THR A 102 -3.22 3.98 0.68
C THR A 102 -2.79 3.32 -0.62
N VAL A 103 -3.31 2.14 -0.91
CA VAL A 103 -3.01 1.44 -2.16
C VAL A 103 -3.70 2.15 -3.31
N LYS A 104 -2.96 2.46 -4.35
CA LYS A 104 -3.45 3.12 -5.57
C LYS A 104 -3.58 2.16 -6.73
N THR A 105 -2.65 1.22 -6.86
CA THR A 105 -2.66 0.20 -7.91
C THR A 105 -2.25 -1.14 -7.30
N LEU A 106 -2.99 -2.17 -7.60
CA LEU A 106 -2.63 -3.54 -7.24
C LEU A 106 -3.19 -4.49 -8.30
N ASN A 107 -2.30 -5.11 -9.03
CA ASN A 107 -2.62 -6.11 -10.04
C ASN A 107 -1.53 -7.19 -10.06
N SER A 108 -1.53 -8.06 -11.04
CA SER A 108 -0.58 -9.19 -11.12
C SER A 108 0.88 -8.79 -11.29
N THR A 109 1.17 -7.55 -11.67
CA THR A 109 2.53 -7.08 -11.99
C THR A 109 2.97 -5.86 -11.19
N THR A 110 2.03 -5.05 -10.71
CA THR A 110 2.32 -3.72 -10.14
C THR A 110 1.58 -3.51 -8.83
N LEU A 111 2.31 -3.02 -7.84
CA LEU A 111 1.79 -2.50 -6.58
C LEU A 111 2.26 -1.07 -6.43
N SER A 112 1.34 -0.13 -6.27
CA SER A 112 1.70 1.23 -5.87
C SER A 112 0.86 1.66 -4.68
N TYR A 113 1.48 2.37 -3.76
CA TYR A 113 0.80 2.96 -2.62
C TYR A 113 1.43 4.30 -2.23
N GLU A 114 0.69 5.05 -1.45
CA GLU A 114 1.04 6.39 -1.02
C GLU A 114 0.99 6.46 0.50
N ASP A 115 1.99 7.12 1.11
CA ASP A 115 1.98 7.37 2.55
C ASP A 115 1.15 8.62 2.90
N ASP A 116 1.07 8.95 4.19
CA ASP A 116 0.30 10.11 4.67
C ASP A 116 0.92 11.45 4.27
N TYR A 117 2.17 11.44 3.78
CA TYR A 117 2.90 12.63 3.34
C TYR A 117 2.84 12.85 1.83
N GLY A 118 2.10 12.00 1.11
CA GLY A 118 1.97 12.10 -0.34
C GLY A 118 3.09 11.45 -1.13
N ALA A 119 4.03 10.75 -0.49
CA ALA A 119 5.07 10.01 -1.19
C ALA A 119 4.50 8.73 -1.78
N THR A 120 4.79 8.47 -3.05
CA THR A 120 4.33 7.29 -3.78
C THR A 120 5.46 6.28 -3.94
N PHE A 121 5.13 5.02 -3.68
CA PHE A 121 6.04 3.88 -3.80
C PHE A 121 5.45 2.91 -4.83
N THR A 122 6.25 2.53 -5.82
CA THR A 122 5.83 1.63 -6.89
C THR A 122 6.75 0.43 -6.96
N PHE A 123 6.16 -0.75 -6.90
CA PHE A 123 6.86 -2.04 -6.88
C PHE A 123 6.44 -2.88 -8.08
N SER A 124 7.35 -3.70 -8.54
CA SER A 124 7.12 -4.73 -9.56
C SER A 124 7.10 -6.10 -8.92
N LYS A 125 6.18 -6.95 -9.35
CA LYS A 125 6.13 -8.34 -8.88
C LYS A 125 7.27 -9.14 -9.48
N PHE A 126 7.85 -10.04 -8.68
CA PHE A 126 8.90 -10.92 -9.15
C PHE A 126 8.81 -12.30 -8.51
N THR A 127 9.51 -13.26 -9.09
CA THR A 127 9.70 -14.60 -8.57
C THR A 127 11.19 -14.93 -8.59
N GLY A 128 11.63 -15.83 -7.71
CA GLY A 128 13.05 -16.17 -7.61
C GLY A 128 13.87 -15.07 -6.95
N LYS A 129 15.02 -14.76 -7.54
CA LYS A 129 15.90 -13.67 -7.08
C LYS A 129 15.50 -12.35 -7.72
N PRO A 130 15.58 -11.25 -6.98
CA PRO A 130 15.25 -9.94 -7.52
C PRO A 130 16.25 -9.45 -8.56
#